data_6c858c24a898477c57eb73fc65dcee23
#
_entry.id   6c858c24a898477c57eb73fc65dcee23
#
_cell.length_a   1.000
_cell.length_b   1.000
_cell.length_c   1.000
_cell.angle_alpha   90.00
_cell.angle_beta   90.00
_cell.angle_gamma   90.00
#
_symmetry.space_group_name_H-M   'P 1'
#
loop_
_entity.id
_entity.type
_entity.pdbx_description
1 polymer ?
#
loop_
_entity_poly.entity_id
_entity_poly.type
_entity_poly.pdbx_seq_one_letter_code
_entity_poly.pdbx_strand_id
1 'polypeptide(L)'
;MRPLGIPAIADKLLQLAVAKVLEAIYEQDFLPCSYGYRPRTGAHQAIKDLTGELKSGKYHVVVEADIKGFFNAINHDLLMDMLAKRIDDSPFLNLICKWLKAGILETDGQVIHPLTGTPQGGNASPILANIYLHYVLDEWFEETVRTYCTGHAYLCRYADDCVPRRRTGGRSPPCSYAA
;
A
#
# COMPACT_ATOMS: atom_id res chain seq x y z
N MET A 1 -16.01 -7.97 13.05
CA MET A 1 -16.33 -6.64 12.48
C MET A 1 -15.10 -5.80 12.57
N ARG A 2 -14.76 -5.05 11.50
CA ARG A 2 -13.63 -4.09 11.56
C ARG A 2 -14.19 -2.76 12.04
N PRO A 3 -13.64 -2.12 13.10
CA PRO A 3 -14.11 -0.83 13.56
C PRO A 3 -13.82 0.23 12.49
N LEU A 4 -14.83 0.99 12.09
CA LEU A 4 -14.72 2.08 11.13
C LEU A 4 -14.64 3.40 11.90
N GLY A 5 -13.51 4.07 11.82
CA GLY A 5 -13.34 5.41 12.38
C GLY A 5 -13.97 6.48 11.48
N ILE A 6 -14.84 7.32 12.03
CA ILE A 6 -15.46 8.41 11.27
C ILE A 6 -14.80 9.73 11.73
N PRO A 7 -13.90 10.32 10.90
CA PRO A 7 -13.29 11.62 11.22
C PRO A 7 -14.34 12.73 11.26
N ALA A 8 -14.08 13.80 12.02
CA ALA A 8 -14.86 15.04 11.97
C ALA A 8 -14.86 15.63 10.55
N ILE A 9 -15.88 16.42 10.21
CA ILE A 9 -16.03 16.98 8.85
C ILE A 9 -14.83 17.83 8.45
N ALA A 10 -14.30 18.65 9.37
CA ALA A 10 -13.11 19.45 9.14
C ALA A 10 -11.88 18.59 8.85
N ASP A 11 -11.69 17.49 9.61
CA ASP A 11 -10.60 16.55 9.39
C ASP A 11 -10.75 15.80 8.06
N LYS A 12 -11.97 15.43 7.67
CA LYS A 12 -12.22 14.81 6.36
C LYS A 12 -11.79 15.70 5.20
N LEU A 13 -12.12 17.00 5.26
CA LEU A 13 -11.73 17.97 4.23
C LEU A 13 -10.22 18.16 4.19
N LEU A 14 -9.59 18.29 5.35
CA LEU A 14 -8.14 18.45 5.44
C LEU A 14 -7.41 17.19 4.98
N GLN A 15 -7.86 16.01 5.40
CA GLN A 15 -7.30 14.73 4.92
C GLN A 15 -7.46 14.56 3.41
N LEU A 16 -8.58 14.98 2.84
CA LEU A 16 -8.79 14.93 1.39
C LEU A 16 -7.81 15.86 0.65
N ALA A 17 -7.58 17.07 1.16
CA ALA A 17 -6.62 17.99 0.58
C ALA A 17 -5.20 17.41 0.62
N VAL A 18 -4.78 16.87 1.77
CA VAL A 18 -3.47 16.20 1.93
C VAL A 18 -3.37 14.98 1.02
N ALA A 19 -4.41 14.16 0.93
CA ALA A 19 -4.43 13.02 0.00
C ALA A 19 -4.18 13.45 -1.45
N LYS A 20 -4.78 14.57 -1.89
CA LYS A 20 -4.55 15.11 -3.24
C LYS A 20 -3.13 15.59 -3.48
N VAL A 21 -2.51 16.18 -2.46
CA VAL A 21 -1.08 16.57 -2.54
C VAL A 21 -0.20 15.33 -2.64
N LEU A 22 -0.43 14.33 -1.77
CA LEU A 22 0.31 13.06 -1.80
C LEU A 22 0.11 12.31 -3.13
N GLU A 23 -1.12 12.25 -3.65
CA GLU A 23 -1.39 11.66 -4.97
C GLU A 23 -0.56 12.35 -6.07
N ALA A 24 -0.51 13.67 -6.09
CA ALA A 24 0.25 14.41 -7.11
C ALA A 24 1.75 14.15 -7.05
N ILE A 25 2.30 13.94 -5.85
CA ILE A 25 3.72 13.62 -5.63
C ILE A 25 4.02 12.18 -6.03
N TYR A 26 3.31 11.22 -5.43
CA TYR A 26 3.64 9.79 -5.51
C TYR A 26 3.11 9.08 -6.75
N GLU A 27 2.13 9.66 -7.47
CA GLU A 27 1.67 9.08 -8.74
C GLU A 27 2.78 9.00 -9.79
N GLN A 28 3.82 9.82 -9.65
CA GLN A 28 5.01 9.78 -10.50
C GLN A 28 5.96 8.63 -10.15
N ASP A 29 5.92 8.17 -8.90
CA ASP A 29 6.81 7.14 -8.38
C ASP A 29 6.17 5.74 -8.46
N PHE A 30 4.85 5.66 -8.31
CA PHE A 30 4.15 4.37 -8.28
C PHE A 30 4.36 3.52 -9.53
N LEU A 31 4.76 2.28 -9.31
CA LEU A 31 5.01 1.33 -10.39
C LEU A 31 3.71 0.89 -11.09
N PRO A 32 3.79 0.47 -12.37
CA PRO A 32 2.64 0.01 -13.14
C PRO A 32 1.91 -1.22 -12.57
N CYS A 33 2.54 -1.94 -11.66
CA CYS A 33 1.96 -3.12 -11.00
C CYS A 33 0.87 -2.77 -9.97
N SER A 34 0.78 -1.50 -9.54
CA SER A 34 -0.14 -1.01 -8.50
C SER A 34 -1.37 -0.36 -9.12
N TYR A 35 -2.56 -0.86 -8.80
CA TYR A 35 -3.84 -0.42 -9.40
C TYR A 35 -4.84 0.16 -8.39
N GLY A 36 -4.79 -0.25 -7.12
CA GLY A 36 -5.74 0.16 -6.09
C GLY A 36 -5.54 1.60 -5.64
N TYR A 37 -6.63 2.32 -5.38
CA TYR A 37 -6.65 3.68 -4.81
C TYR A 37 -5.84 4.72 -5.59
N ARG A 38 -5.63 4.52 -6.88
CA ARG A 38 -4.90 5.43 -7.76
C ARG A 38 -5.84 6.06 -8.79
N PRO A 39 -5.61 7.33 -9.19
CA PRO A 39 -6.39 7.95 -10.27
C PRO A 39 -6.16 7.22 -11.60
N ARG A 40 -7.20 7.10 -12.39
CA ARG A 40 -7.18 6.49 -13.74
C ARG A 40 -6.84 5.01 -13.80
N THR A 41 -6.70 4.33 -12.66
CA THR A 41 -6.55 2.88 -12.57
C THR A 41 -7.67 2.28 -11.71
N GLY A 42 -7.85 0.97 -11.78
CA GLY A 42 -8.89 0.31 -11.00
C GLY A 42 -8.93 -1.20 -11.22
N ALA A 43 -9.86 -1.87 -10.56
CA ALA A 43 -9.99 -3.32 -10.60
C ALA A 43 -10.16 -3.87 -12.01
N HIS A 44 -10.95 -3.20 -12.86
CA HIS A 44 -11.14 -3.62 -14.26
C HIS A 44 -9.84 -3.59 -15.06
N GLN A 45 -9.02 -2.55 -14.86
CA GLN A 45 -7.72 -2.46 -15.52
C GLN A 45 -6.77 -3.54 -15.02
N ALA A 46 -6.70 -3.74 -13.69
CA ALA A 46 -5.92 -4.80 -13.08
C ALA A 46 -6.28 -6.20 -13.65
N ILE A 47 -7.59 -6.52 -13.73
CA ILE A 47 -8.07 -7.79 -14.28
C ILE A 47 -7.75 -7.91 -15.76
N LYS A 48 -7.90 -6.84 -16.54
CA LYS A 48 -7.59 -6.84 -17.97
C LYS A 48 -6.11 -7.14 -18.22
N ASP A 49 -5.22 -6.44 -17.53
CA ASP A 49 -3.77 -6.59 -17.69
C ASP A 49 -3.33 -7.96 -17.15
N LEU A 50 -3.86 -8.38 -16.01
CA LEU A 50 -3.67 -9.70 -15.44
C LEU A 50 -4.08 -10.81 -16.40
N THR A 51 -5.23 -10.68 -17.05
CA THR A 51 -5.75 -11.65 -18.02
C THR A 51 -4.89 -11.68 -19.28
N GLY A 52 -4.43 -10.52 -19.76
CA GLY A 52 -3.53 -10.40 -20.90
C GLY A 52 -2.21 -11.14 -20.66
N GLU A 53 -1.62 -10.91 -19.49
CA GLU A 53 -0.39 -11.58 -19.07
C GLU A 53 -0.57 -13.10 -18.89
N LEU A 54 -1.71 -13.56 -18.35
CA LEU A 54 -2.02 -14.99 -18.23
C LEU A 54 -2.11 -15.69 -19.59
N LYS A 55 -2.79 -15.06 -20.54
CA LYS A 55 -2.97 -15.62 -21.89
C LYS A 55 -1.66 -15.71 -22.68
N SER A 56 -0.65 -14.95 -22.28
CA SER A 56 0.66 -14.98 -22.94
C SER A 56 1.41 -16.33 -22.82
N GLY A 57 0.97 -17.22 -21.91
CA GLY A 57 1.59 -18.52 -21.64
C GLY A 57 3.00 -18.45 -21.04
N LYS A 58 3.43 -17.27 -20.61
CA LYS A 58 4.78 -17.04 -20.07
C LYS A 58 4.95 -17.51 -18.61
N TYR A 59 3.84 -17.74 -17.90
CA TYR A 59 3.83 -18.05 -16.47
C TYR A 59 3.29 -19.44 -16.19
N HIS A 60 3.93 -20.17 -15.27
CA HIS A 60 3.53 -21.52 -14.88
C HIS A 60 3.01 -21.55 -13.42
N VAL A 61 3.34 -20.54 -12.62
CA VAL A 61 2.91 -20.46 -11.23
C VAL A 61 2.24 -19.12 -11.02
N VAL A 62 1.07 -19.16 -10.41
CA VAL A 62 0.29 -17.99 -9.94
C VAL A 62 0.15 -18.16 -8.44
N VAL A 63 0.51 -17.13 -7.70
CA VAL A 63 0.32 -17.07 -6.25
C VAL A 63 -0.67 -15.96 -5.99
N GLU A 64 -1.64 -16.21 -5.14
CA GLU A 64 -2.52 -15.19 -4.58
C GLU A 64 -2.08 -14.95 -3.15
N ALA A 65 -1.88 -13.70 -2.77
CA ALA A 65 -1.47 -13.32 -1.44
C ALA A 65 -2.27 -12.09 -0.98
N ASP A 66 -2.77 -12.17 0.25
CA ASP A 66 -3.45 -11.11 0.98
C ASP A 66 -2.65 -10.80 2.25
N ILE A 67 -2.45 -9.52 2.54
CA ILE A 67 -1.74 -9.10 3.76
C ILE A 67 -2.75 -8.95 4.89
N LYS A 68 -2.80 -9.97 5.74
CA LYS A 68 -3.74 -10.00 6.85
C LYS A 68 -3.60 -8.78 7.77
N GLY A 69 -4.69 -8.01 7.86
CA GLY A 69 -4.73 -6.86 8.78
C GLY A 69 -3.82 -5.71 8.40
N PHE A 70 -3.44 -5.58 7.13
CA PHE A 70 -2.46 -4.62 6.62
C PHE A 70 -2.63 -3.22 7.19
N PHE A 71 -3.82 -2.62 7.09
CA PHE A 71 -4.08 -1.26 7.57
C PHE A 71 -3.82 -1.08 9.07
N ASN A 72 -3.94 -2.13 9.88
CA ASN A 72 -3.68 -2.09 11.32
C ASN A 72 -2.21 -2.36 11.66
N ALA A 73 -1.45 -2.90 10.70
CA ALA A 73 -0.05 -3.30 10.90
C ALA A 73 0.98 -2.28 10.38
N ILE A 74 0.53 -1.23 9.69
CA ILE A 74 1.43 -0.19 9.15
C ILE A 74 2.22 0.44 10.30
N ASN A 75 3.54 0.33 10.24
CA ASN A 75 4.43 0.96 11.20
C ASN A 75 4.52 2.46 10.91
N HIS A 76 4.20 3.29 11.91
CA HIS A 76 4.16 4.75 11.75
C HIS A 76 5.53 5.34 11.47
N ASP A 77 6.58 4.89 12.14
CA ASP A 77 7.92 5.45 12.00
C ASP A 77 8.46 5.14 10.60
N LEU A 78 8.33 3.90 10.13
CA LEU A 78 8.71 3.52 8.77
C LEU A 78 7.92 4.30 7.71
N LEU A 79 6.62 4.49 7.90
CA LEU A 79 5.81 5.30 6.99
C LEU A 79 6.28 6.75 6.95
N MET A 80 6.61 7.34 8.10
CA MET A 80 7.12 8.71 8.17
C MET A 80 8.49 8.84 7.50
N ASP A 81 9.38 7.86 7.66
CA ASP A 81 10.67 7.81 6.96
C ASP A 81 10.50 7.73 5.42
N MET A 82 9.53 6.93 4.97
CA MET A 82 9.18 6.84 3.53
C MET A 82 8.66 8.17 2.99
N LEU A 83 7.78 8.85 3.74
CA LEU A 83 7.26 10.16 3.36
C LEU A 83 8.37 11.21 3.30
N ALA A 84 9.31 11.18 4.24
CA ALA A 84 10.45 12.10 4.30
C ALA A 84 11.43 11.95 3.13
N LYS A 85 11.41 10.82 2.40
CA LYS A 85 12.22 10.66 1.18
C LYS A 85 11.82 11.64 0.06
N ARG A 86 10.57 12.10 0.06
CA ARG A 86 10.00 12.95 -1.01
C ARG A 86 9.53 14.31 -0.53
N ILE A 87 9.32 14.47 0.77
CA ILE A 87 8.70 15.65 1.37
C ILE A 87 9.62 16.17 2.46
N ASP A 88 10.12 17.40 2.28
CA ASP A 88 11.01 18.08 3.24
C ASP A 88 10.25 19.10 4.13
N ASP A 89 8.92 19.17 4.02
CA ASP A 89 8.08 20.05 4.82
C ASP A 89 7.75 19.40 6.17
N SER A 90 8.51 19.76 7.20
CA SER A 90 8.31 19.26 8.56
C SER A 90 6.91 19.55 9.13
N PRO A 91 6.29 20.72 8.97
CA PRO A 91 4.90 20.97 9.36
C PRO A 91 3.90 20.01 8.71
N PHE A 92 4.05 19.74 7.40
CA PHE A 92 3.19 18.82 6.66
C PHE A 92 3.35 17.37 7.17
N LEU A 93 4.58 16.90 7.36
CA LEU A 93 4.86 15.59 7.92
C LEU A 93 4.31 15.45 9.36
N ASN A 94 4.48 16.48 10.18
CA ASN A 94 3.93 16.50 11.54
C ASN A 94 2.41 16.42 11.58
N LEU A 95 1.71 17.00 10.61
CA LEU A 95 0.26 16.89 10.49
C LEU A 95 -0.16 15.43 10.26
N ILE A 96 0.51 14.74 9.33
CA ILE A 96 0.26 13.31 9.05
C ILE A 96 0.56 12.46 10.29
N CYS A 97 1.69 12.71 10.95
CA CYS A 97 2.07 12.00 12.17
C CYS A 97 1.02 12.16 13.29
N LYS A 98 0.47 13.37 13.46
CA LYS A 98 -0.61 13.61 14.43
C LYS A 98 -1.86 12.81 14.11
N TRP A 99 -2.24 12.66 12.85
CA TRP A 99 -3.39 11.82 12.46
C TRP A 99 -3.14 10.34 12.72
N LEU A 100 -1.95 9.85 12.42
CA LEU A 100 -1.59 8.46 12.68
C LEU A 100 -1.64 8.12 14.19
N LYS A 101 -1.24 9.08 15.03
CA LYS A 101 -1.23 8.96 16.50
C LYS A 101 -2.54 9.41 17.16
N ALA A 102 -3.49 9.92 16.38
CA ALA A 102 -4.78 10.34 16.92
C ALA A 102 -5.52 9.15 17.53
N GLY A 103 -6.10 9.35 18.71
CA GLY A 103 -6.90 8.33 19.36
C GLY A 103 -8.21 8.09 18.61
N ILE A 104 -8.71 6.88 18.73
CA ILE A 104 -10.03 6.47 18.25
C ILE A 104 -10.96 6.44 19.46
N LEU A 105 -12.02 7.24 19.43
CA LEU A 105 -13.07 7.20 20.44
C LEU A 105 -13.99 6.03 20.14
N GLU A 106 -14.03 5.04 21.03
CA GLU A 106 -14.94 3.90 20.93
C GLU A 106 -16.33 4.23 21.45
N THR A 107 -17.28 3.38 21.14
CA THR A 107 -18.70 3.55 21.52
C THR A 107 -18.93 3.47 23.03
N ASP A 108 -18.00 2.90 23.78
CA ASP A 108 -17.99 2.84 25.26
C ASP A 108 -17.39 4.09 25.91
N GLY A 109 -16.95 5.08 25.11
CA GLY A 109 -16.34 6.32 25.57
C GLY A 109 -14.85 6.24 25.86
N GLN A 110 -14.22 5.09 25.64
CA GLN A 110 -12.76 4.96 25.78
C GLN A 110 -12.03 5.51 24.53
N VAL A 111 -10.87 6.11 24.75
CA VAL A 111 -9.99 6.55 23.66
C VAL A 111 -8.83 5.58 23.56
N ILE A 112 -8.75 4.88 22.43
CA ILE A 112 -7.63 3.99 22.11
C ILE A 112 -6.64 4.74 21.22
N HIS A 113 -5.37 4.77 21.62
CA HIS A 113 -4.27 5.32 20.82
C HIS A 113 -3.54 4.17 20.13
N PRO A 114 -3.75 3.95 18.82
CA PRO A 114 -3.06 2.89 18.11
C PRO A 114 -1.56 3.21 17.99
N LEU A 115 -0.71 2.23 18.27
CA LEU A 115 0.74 2.32 18.08
C LEU A 115 1.14 2.04 16.62
N THR A 116 0.26 1.38 15.88
CA THR A 116 0.45 1.01 14.48
C THR A 116 -0.86 1.19 13.71
N GLY A 117 -0.76 1.23 12.40
CA GLY A 117 -1.90 1.25 11.52
C GLY A 117 -2.39 2.66 11.16
N THR A 118 -3.28 2.69 10.19
CA THR A 118 -3.99 3.91 9.78
C THR A 118 -5.46 3.80 10.15
N PRO A 119 -6.10 4.89 10.61
CA PRO A 119 -7.53 4.87 10.94
C PRO A 119 -8.35 4.40 9.73
N GLN A 120 -9.10 3.31 9.89
CA GLN A 120 -9.99 2.83 8.84
C GLN A 120 -11.15 3.84 8.68
N GLY A 121 -11.30 4.39 7.46
CA GLY A 121 -12.28 5.43 7.15
C GLY A 121 -11.70 6.84 7.01
N GLY A 122 -10.42 7.05 7.27
CA GLY A 122 -9.72 8.28 6.94
C GLY A 122 -9.50 8.43 5.42
N ASN A 123 -9.72 9.64 4.89
CA ASN A 123 -9.56 9.91 3.45
C ASN A 123 -8.11 9.80 2.98
N ALA A 124 -7.13 9.99 3.87
CA ALA A 124 -5.70 9.85 3.57
C ALA A 124 -5.18 8.41 3.71
N SER A 125 -5.89 7.52 4.40
CA SER A 125 -5.41 6.15 4.66
C SER A 125 -5.11 5.34 3.40
N PRO A 126 -5.90 5.40 2.30
CA PRO A 126 -5.61 4.65 1.09
C PRO A 126 -4.30 5.07 0.40
N ILE A 127 -4.02 6.36 0.30
CA ILE A 127 -2.77 6.83 -0.31
C ILE A 127 -1.55 6.52 0.56
N LEU A 128 -1.67 6.66 1.89
CA LEU A 128 -0.60 6.29 2.83
C LEU A 128 -0.29 4.79 2.77
N ALA A 129 -1.32 3.96 2.66
CA ALA A 129 -1.19 2.52 2.45
C ALA A 129 -0.45 2.19 1.13
N ASN A 130 -0.80 2.88 0.04
CA ASN A 130 -0.11 2.71 -1.24
C ASN A 130 1.35 3.14 -1.20
N ILE A 131 1.66 4.24 -0.51
CA ILE A 131 3.05 4.70 -0.32
C ILE A 131 3.85 3.65 0.44
N TYR A 132 3.29 3.11 1.52
CA TYR A 132 3.94 2.06 2.30
C TYR A 132 4.24 0.82 1.45
N LEU A 133 3.24 0.33 0.70
CA LEU A 133 3.39 -0.86 -0.15
C LEU A 133 4.32 -0.63 -1.34
N HIS A 134 4.38 0.57 -1.86
CA HIS A 134 5.32 0.92 -2.91
C HIS A 134 6.76 0.62 -2.48
N TYR A 135 7.18 1.11 -1.33
CA TYR A 135 8.55 0.91 -0.84
C TYR A 135 8.80 -0.51 -0.32
N VAL A 136 7.81 -1.12 0.35
CA VAL A 136 8.01 -2.43 1.00
C VAL A 136 7.83 -3.59 0.03
N LEU A 137 6.89 -3.49 -0.90
CA LEU A 137 6.50 -4.60 -1.77
C LEU A 137 6.85 -4.36 -3.24
N ASP A 138 6.43 -3.20 -3.80
CA ASP A 138 6.55 -2.98 -5.24
C ASP A 138 8.02 -2.83 -5.66
N GLU A 139 8.79 -1.98 -4.96
CA GLU A 139 10.23 -1.81 -5.20
C GLU A 139 11.00 -3.10 -4.90
N TRP A 140 10.73 -3.76 -3.78
CA TRP A 140 11.36 -5.03 -3.44
C TRP A 140 11.10 -6.10 -4.52
N PHE A 141 9.87 -6.17 -5.04
CA PHE A 141 9.55 -7.12 -6.10
C PHE A 141 10.34 -6.81 -7.38
N GLU A 142 10.39 -5.55 -7.77
CA GLU A 142 11.08 -5.12 -8.99
C GLU A 142 12.59 -5.31 -8.89
N GLU A 143 13.20 -4.85 -7.79
CA GLU A 143 14.65 -4.84 -7.63
C GLU A 143 15.21 -6.20 -7.20
N THR A 144 14.48 -6.92 -6.34
CA THR A 144 14.96 -8.17 -5.75
C THR A 144 14.35 -9.37 -6.47
N VAL A 145 13.03 -9.53 -6.47
CA VAL A 145 12.39 -10.75 -6.97
C VAL A 145 12.64 -10.93 -8.46
N ARG A 146 12.46 -9.88 -9.26
CA ARG A 146 12.70 -9.94 -10.72
C ARG A 146 14.15 -10.26 -11.06
N THR A 147 15.09 -9.75 -10.28
CA THR A 147 16.53 -9.96 -10.50
C THR A 147 16.95 -11.41 -10.21
N TYR A 148 16.37 -12.02 -9.17
CA TYR A 148 16.67 -13.42 -8.81
C TYR A 148 15.84 -14.45 -9.58
N CYS A 149 14.81 -14.05 -10.29
CA CYS A 149 14.02 -14.96 -11.12
C CYS A 149 14.68 -15.20 -12.46
N THR A 150 14.97 -16.47 -12.79
CA THR A 150 15.53 -16.87 -14.09
C THR A 150 14.52 -16.85 -15.24
N GLY A 151 13.41 -16.15 -15.09
CA GLY A 151 12.34 -16.02 -16.06
C GLY A 151 11.48 -14.81 -15.82
N HIS A 152 10.38 -14.68 -16.57
CA HIS A 152 9.45 -13.56 -16.36
C HIS A 152 8.80 -13.65 -14.98
N ALA A 153 8.93 -12.59 -14.19
CA ALA A 153 8.18 -12.36 -12.96
C ALA A 153 7.27 -11.15 -13.17
N TYR A 154 6.04 -11.23 -12.71
CA TYR A 154 5.03 -10.18 -12.82
C TYR A 154 4.29 -10.05 -11.50
N LEU A 155 4.04 -8.83 -11.08
CA LEU A 155 3.24 -8.50 -9.91
C LEU A 155 2.01 -7.72 -10.38
N CYS A 156 0.84 -8.09 -9.89
CA CYS A 156 -0.38 -7.30 -9.98
C CYS A 156 -0.87 -7.05 -8.56
N ARG A 157 -0.92 -5.79 -8.14
CA ARG A 157 -1.35 -5.40 -6.81
C ARG A 157 -2.57 -4.51 -6.87
N TYR A 158 -3.60 -4.86 -6.12
CA TYR A 158 -4.76 -4.02 -5.89
C TYR A 158 -4.93 -3.80 -4.38
N ALA A 159 -4.52 -2.64 -3.89
CA ALA A 159 -4.39 -2.36 -2.46
C ALA A 159 -3.44 -3.37 -1.78
N ASP A 160 -3.94 -4.12 -0.78
CA ASP A 160 -3.26 -5.18 -0.04
C ASP A 160 -3.34 -6.57 -0.70
N ASP A 161 -4.22 -6.74 -1.70
CA ASP A 161 -4.28 -7.95 -2.51
C ASP A 161 -3.19 -7.97 -3.58
N CYS A 162 -2.40 -9.02 -3.65
CA CYS A 162 -1.35 -9.15 -4.66
C CYS A 162 -1.31 -10.53 -5.32
N VAL A 163 -1.01 -10.53 -6.62
CA VAL A 163 -0.89 -11.73 -7.44
C VAL A 163 0.48 -11.75 -8.11
N PRO A 164 1.52 -12.22 -7.42
CA PRO A 164 2.80 -12.46 -8.03
C PRO A 164 2.80 -13.71 -8.90
N ARG A 165 3.60 -13.70 -9.97
CA ARG A 165 3.70 -14.78 -10.94
C ARG A 165 5.14 -15.06 -11.32
N ARG A 166 5.42 -16.32 -11.61
CA ARG A 166 6.76 -16.79 -11.95
C ARG A 166 6.72 -17.83 -13.06
N ARG A 167 7.75 -17.82 -13.91
CA ARG A 167 8.09 -18.95 -14.79
C ARG A 167 9.03 -19.89 -14.03
N THR A 168 8.69 -21.19 -13.95
CA THR A 168 9.55 -22.21 -13.33
C THR A 168 10.77 -22.48 -14.18
N GLY A 169 11.96 -22.24 -13.65
CA GLY A 169 13.25 -22.50 -14.33
C GLY A 169 14.46 -22.14 -13.46
N GLY A 170 14.34 -22.10 -12.13
CA GLY A 170 15.45 -21.79 -11.23
C GLY A 170 15.03 -21.87 -9.75
N ARG A 171 16.02 -21.91 -8.85
CA ARG A 171 15.83 -22.00 -7.40
C ARG A 171 14.88 -20.91 -6.90
N SER A 172 13.95 -21.27 -6.03
CA SER A 172 13.10 -20.32 -5.31
C SER A 172 13.95 -19.38 -4.47
N PRO A 173 13.72 -18.06 -4.49
CA PRO A 173 14.31 -17.21 -3.47
C PRO A 173 13.80 -17.66 -2.09
N PRO A 174 14.62 -17.59 -1.04
CA PRO A 174 14.17 -17.93 0.29
C PRO A 174 13.06 -16.95 0.69
N CYS A 175 11.86 -17.47 0.92
CA CYS A 175 10.78 -16.72 1.56
C CYS A 175 11.11 -16.60 3.05
N SER A 176 12.04 -15.74 3.39
CA SER A 176 12.23 -15.31 4.78
C SER A 176 11.54 -13.97 4.98
N TYR A 177 10.22 -13.99 5.08
CA TYR A 177 9.53 -12.90 5.72
C TYR A 177 9.77 -13.07 7.23
N ALA A 178 10.71 -12.32 7.77
CA ALA A 178 10.74 -12.05 9.19
C ALA A 178 9.52 -11.20 9.52
N ALA A 179 8.71 -11.71 10.45
CA ALA A 179 7.54 -11.06 11.03
C ALA A 179 7.94 -9.77 11.76
#